data_30d4ab542c7d89fa57329577fd7d2885
#
_entry.id   30d4ab542c7d89fa57329577fd7d2885
#
_cell.length_a   1.000
_cell.length_b   1.000
_cell.length_c   1.000
_cell.angle_alpha   90.00
_cell.angle_beta   90.00
_cell.angle_gamma   90.00
#
_symmetry.space_group_name_H-M   'P 1'
#
loop_
_entity.id
_entity.type
_entity.pdbx_description
1 polymer ?
#
loop_
_entity_poly.entity_id
_entity_poly.type
_entity_poly.pdbx_seq_one_letter_code
_entity_poly.pdbx_strand_id
1 'polypeptide(L)'
;MTMSHQFGFFVGPPLGGLIIDWIHWRGIFFLLLLPSLVGMALCYMTGRAVAPSAARRESIDYRGALLFLGLTILVTMLLDQKIAQVLGAGSQALLGLVFIGTLWGFISHEKTARSPMIDLSFFSLPAFGYGSLGLLMCCITQGLTMFVTPFYLQDVLKLSPTFMGIIFLAPSLLSMVLSPVSGAVTDRIGARFLLIMGVLFLMIAFLIGANLRADSHWLLPTILLALMGIGSAFFNTPSQAVMVSSLPKEHWGIAIGIINAIFGLGQMLGISLSGIFLTLAFRFYSGNPERSPDPTDTQVFVASMNVTYLFALGISLIPLLTAIKMRRPFERYSNVPA
;
A
#
# COMPACT_ATOMS: atom_id res chain seq x y z
N MET A 1 -9.67 -12.69 -6.92
CA MET A 1 -8.41 -11.94 -7.16
C MET A 1 -7.60 -11.69 -5.90
N THR A 2 -8.18 -11.30 -4.78
CA THR A 2 -7.46 -11.03 -3.52
C THR A 2 -6.64 -12.20 -2.98
N MET A 3 -7.15 -13.43 -3.03
CA MET A 3 -6.42 -14.63 -2.53
C MET A 3 -5.13 -14.91 -3.30
N SER A 4 -5.13 -14.84 -4.62
CA SER A 4 -3.92 -15.09 -5.44
C SER A 4 -2.83 -14.03 -5.18
N HIS A 5 -3.23 -12.77 -4.99
CA HIS A 5 -2.32 -11.69 -4.65
C HIS A 5 -1.71 -11.90 -3.25
N GLN A 6 -2.53 -12.27 -2.26
CA GLN A 6 -2.06 -12.58 -0.90
C GLN A 6 -1.14 -13.80 -0.87
N PHE A 7 -1.41 -14.82 -1.70
CA PHE A 7 -0.55 -15.98 -1.81
C PHE A 7 0.85 -15.62 -2.32
N GLY A 8 0.95 -14.71 -3.29
CA GLY A 8 2.24 -14.18 -3.75
C GLY A 8 3.02 -13.46 -2.65
N PHE A 9 2.33 -12.62 -1.86
CA PHE A 9 2.93 -11.97 -0.69
C PHE A 9 3.32 -12.95 0.42
N PHE A 10 2.59 -14.06 0.57
CA PHE A 10 2.90 -15.10 1.54
C PHE A 10 4.15 -15.88 1.16
N VAL A 11 4.26 -16.30 -0.10
CA VAL A 11 5.35 -17.17 -0.56
C VAL A 11 6.62 -16.38 -0.90
N GLY A 12 6.47 -15.12 -1.35
CA GLY A 12 7.57 -14.28 -1.83
C GLY A 12 8.72 -14.09 -0.84
N PRO A 13 8.48 -13.52 0.36
CA PRO A 13 9.57 -13.21 1.29
C PRO A 13 10.37 -14.43 1.76
N PRO A 14 9.76 -15.58 2.14
CA PRO A 14 10.54 -16.77 2.52
C PRO A 14 11.35 -17.36 1.37
N LEU A 15 10.76 -17.46 0.18
CA LEU A 15 11.50 -17.94 -0.98
C LEU A 15 12.62 -16.96 -1.35
N GLY A 16 12.35 -15.65 -1.29
CA GLY A 16 13.38 -14.63 -1.50
C GLY A 16 14.53 -14.75 -0.51
N GLY A 17 14.24 -14.91 0.78
CA GLY A 17 15.24 -15.11 1.82
C GLY A 17 16.10 -16.34 1.61
N LEU A 18 15.47 -17.50 1.34
CA LEU A 18 16.17 -18.76 1.04
C LEU A 18 17.10 -18.63 -0.19
N ILE A 19 16.64 -17.98 -1.26
CA ILE A 19 17.43 -17.82 -2.48
C ILE A 19 18.62 -16.90 -2.23
N ILE A 20 18.45 -15.83 -1.46
CA ILE A 20 19.54 -14.93 -1.12
C ILE A 20 20.62 -15.66 -0.32
N ASP A 21 20.24 -16.45 0.68
CA ASP A 21 21.17 -17.15 1.55
C ASP A 21 21.90 -18.30 0.84
N TRP A 22 21.23 -19.05 -0.06
CA TRP A 22 21.77 -20.28 -0.65
C TRP A 22 22.39 -20.09 -2.02
N ILE A 23 21.90 -19.13 -2.81
CA ILE A 23 22.35 -18.94 -4.19
C ILE A 23 22.98 -17.57 -4.37
N HIS A 24 22.16 -16.54 -4.43
CA HIS A 24 22.52 -15.11 -4.58
C HIS A 24 21.24 -14.31 -4.88
N TRP A 25 21.21 -13.01 -4.62
CA TRP A 25 20.05 -12.14 -4.90
C TRP A 25 19.56 -12.22 -6.38
N ARG A 26 20.49 -12.48 -7.34
CA ARG A 26 20.12 -12.65 -8.76
C ARG A 26 19.23 -13.89 -9.02
N GLY A 27 19.27 -14.89 -8.16
CA GLY A 27 18.43 -16.08 -8.23
C GLY A 27 16.93 -15.78 -8.14
N ILE A 28 16.56 -14.69 -7.46
CA ILE A 28 15.17 -14.23 -7.36
C ILE A 28 14.57 -13.96 -8.74
N PHE A 29 15.33 -13.32 -9.64
CA PHE A 29 14.85 -13.00 -10.99
C PHE A 29 14.65 -14.27 -11.82
N PHE A 30 15.49 -15.29 -11.68
CA PHE A 30 15.31 -16.57 -12.34
C PHE A 30 14.08 -17.32 -11.80
N LEU A 31 13.80 -17.24 -10.50
CA LEU A 31 12.59 -17.82 -9.91
C LEU A 31 11.33 -17.19 -10.51
N LEU A 32 11.31 -15.89 -10.76
CA LEU A 32 10.17 -15.17 -11.33
C LEU A 32 9.86 -15.57 -12.79
N LEU A 33 10.85 -16.08 -13.54
CA LEU A 33 10.63 -16.56 -14.90
C LEU A 33 9.68 -17.75 -14.95
N LEU A 34 9.78 -18.67 -13.99
CA LEU A 34 9.00 -19.90 -13.97
C LEU A 34 7.48 -19.66 -13.90
N PRO A 35 6.94 -18.94 -12.89
CA PRO A 35 5.52 -18.63 -12.84
C PRO A 35 5.06 -17.73 -13.99
N SER A 36 5.95 -16.86 -14.51
CA SER A 36 5.62 -16.00 -15.66
C SER A 36 5.44 -16.84 -16.95
N LEU A 37 6.31 -17.82 -17.20
CA LEU A 37 6.18 -18.74 -18.34
C LEU A 37 4.94 -19.63 -18.21
N VAL A 38 4.68 -20.16 -17.00
CA VAL A 38 3.46 -20.95 -16.74
C VAL A 38 2.21 -20.09 -16.95
N GLY A 39 2.18 -18.87 -16.44
CA GLY A 39 1.07 -17.93 -16.64
C GLY A 39 0.84 -17.62 -18.12
N MET A 40 1.91 -17.37 -18.88
CA MET A 40 1.83 -17.15 -20.32
C MET A 40 1.29 -18.36 -21.07
N ALA A 41 1.76 -19.57 -20.74
CA ALA A 41 1.28 -20.81 -21.35
C ALA A 41 -0.21 -21.04 -21.06
N LEU A 42 -0.65 -20.84 -19.80
CA LEU A 42 -2.05 -20.95 -19.41
C LEU A 42 -2.92 -19.93 -20.15
N CYS A 43 -2.49 -18.68 -20.24
CA CYS A 43 -3.21 -17.64 -20.99
C CYS A 43 -3.34 -18.00 -22.48
N TYR A 44 -2.28 -18.54 -23.07
CA TYR A 44 -2.31 -18.97 -24.47
C TYR A 44 -3.28 -20.13 -24.70
N MET A 45 -3.31 -21.12 -23.78
CA MET A 45 -4.21 -22.25 -23.87
C MET A 45 -5.68 -21.85 -23.63
N THR A 46 -5.95 -21.02 -22.64
CA THR A 46 -7.31 -20.59 -22.30
C THR A 46 -7.84 -19.51 -23.24
N GLY A 47 -7.00 -18.62 -23.72
CA GLY A 47 -7.37 -17.54 -24.64
C GLY A 47 -7.92 -18.03 -25.98
N ARG A 48 -7.57 -19.26 -26.40
CA ARG A 48 -8.17 -19.92 -27.57
C ARG A 48 -9.59 -20.44 -27.33
N ALA A 49 -9.95 -20.70 -26.08
CA ALA A 49 -11.26 -21.24 -25.71
C ALA A 49 -12.31 -20.17 -25.37
N VAL A 50 -11.88 -18.92 -25.14
CA VAL A 50 -12.77 -17.81 -24.83
C VAL A 50 -13.16 -17.11 -26.13
N ALA A 51 -14.42 -17.31 -26.57
CA ALA A 51 -14.97 -16.57 -27.69
C ALA A 51 -14.87 -15.05 -27.39
N PRO A 52 -14.54 -14.20 -28.41
CA PRO A 52 -14.50 -12.76 -28.22
C PRO A 52 -15.87 -12.32 -27.72
N SER A 53 -15.97 -11.90 -26.48
CA SER A 53 -17.16 -11.22 -25.99
C SER A 53 -17.41 -10.01 -26.89
N ALA A 54 -18.65 -9.78 -27.31
CA ALA A 54 -19.06 -8.57 -28.02
C ALA A 54 -19.02 -7.35 -27.07
N ALA A 55 -17.96 -7.27 -26.24
CA ALA A 55 -17.70 -6.13 -25.39
C ALA A 55 -17.60 -4.88 -26.24
N ARG A 56 -18.43 -3.89 -25.95
CA ARG A 56 -18.28 -2.53 -26.50
C ARG A 56 -16.81 -2.17 -26.43
N ARG A 57 -16.20 -1.84 -27.57
CA ARG A 57 -14.84 -1.27 -27.63
C ARG A 57 -14.91 0.11 -26.98
N GLU A 58 -14.77 0.13 -25.66
CA GLU A 58 -14.56 1.39 -24.97
C GLU A 58 -13.19 1.92 -25.37
N SER A 59 -13.12 3.20 -25.70
CA SER A 59 -11.86 3.85 -26.07
C SER A 59 -10.96 3.92 -24.85
N ILE A 60 -9.74 3.39 -24.97
CA ILE A 60 -8.74 3.51 -23.91
C ILE A 60 -8.29 4.96 -23.80
N ASP A 61 -8.30 5.52 -22.62
CA ASP A 61 -7.79 6.87 -22.35
C ASP A 61 -6.26 6.88 -22.22
N TYR A 62 -5.58 6.85 -23.35
CA TYR A 62 -4.11 6.93 -23.37
C TYR A 62 -3.56 8.25 -22.80
N ARG A 63 -4.31 9.37 -22.93
CA ARG A 63 -3.86 10.67 -22.40
C ARG A 63 -3.93 10.69 -20.87
N GLY A 64 -5.04 10.24 -20.29
CA GLY A 64 -5.19 10.08 -18.85
C GLY A 64 -4.11 9.13 -18.27
N ALA A 65 -3.87 8.00 -18.94
CA ALA A 65 -2.85 7.04 -18.52
C ALA A 65 -1.42 7.64 -18.54
N LEU A 66 -1.05 8.40 -19.59
CA LEU A 66 0.25 9.06 -19.66
C LEU A 66 0.41 10.17 -18.62
N LEU A 67 -0.63 10.97 -18.37
CA LEU A 67 -0.61 11.99 -17.32
C LEU A 67 -0.49 11.37 -15.93
N PHE A 68 -1.20 10.26 -15.66
CA PHE A 68 -1.11 9.52 -14.40
C PHE A 68 0.29 8.91 -14.21
N LEU A 69 0.87 8.33 -15.25
CA LEU A 69 2.26 7.86 -15.24
C LEU A 69 3.23 9.00 -14.95
N GLY A 70 3.07 10.13 -15.61
CA GLY A 70 3.87 11.33 -15.37
C GLY A 70 3.77 11.83 -13.94
N LEU A 71 2.56 11.88 -13.37
CA LEU A 71 2.34 12.24 -11.97
C LEU A 71 3.06 11.28 -11.01
N THR A 72 2.97 9.97 -11.27
CA THR A 72 3.63 8.96 -10.45
C THR A 72 5.16 9.14 -10.45
N ILE A 73 5.75 9.36 -11.62
CA ILE A 73 7.18 9.62 -11.76
C ILE A 73 7.57 10.92 -11.04
N LEU A 74 6.82 12.01 -11.27
CA LEU A 74 7.12 13.32 -10.67
C LEU A 74 7.03 13.28 -9.14
N VAL A 75 6.02 12.62 -8.57
CA VAL A 75 5.91 12.44 -7.12
C VAL A 75 7.11 11.66 -6.57
N THR A 76 7.50 10.57 -7.24
CA THR A 76 8.66 9.78 -6.82
C THR A 76 9.94 10.62 -6.83
N MET A 77 10.15 11.41 -7.90
CA MET A 77 11.32 12.31 -8.02
C MET A 77 11.32 13.41 -6.96
N LEU A 78 10.15 13.98 -6.63
CA LEU A 78 10.02 15.03 -5.61
C LEU A 78 10.29 14.51 -4.21
N LEU A 79 9.95 13.25 -3.93
CA LEU A 79 10.13 12.62 -2.62
C LEU A 79 11.51 11.94 -2.47
N ASP A 80 12.27 11.76 -3.56
CA ASP A 80 13.60 11.16 -3.50
C ASP A 80 14.64 12.18 -3.03
N GLN A 81 15.17 11.95 -1.82
CA GLN A 81 16.15 12.85 -1.20
C GLN A 81 17.49 12.91 -1.96
N LYS A 82 17.90 11.82 -2.64
CA LYS A 82 19.12 11.82 -3.44
C LYS A 82 18.97 12.70 -4.66
N ILE A 83 17.83 12.59 -5.36
CA ILE A 83 17.48 13.45 -6.47
C ILE A 83 17.41 14.91 -5.98
N ALA A 84 16.80 15.12 -4.81
CA ALA A 84 16.69 16.43 -4.18
C ALA A 84 18.06 17.10 -3.94
N GLN A 85 19.02 16.35 -3.43
CA GLN A 85 20.38 16.85 -3.16
C GLN A 85 21.18 17.15 -4.46
N VAL A 86 21.01 16.31 -5.49
CA VAL A 86 21.72 16.48 -6.77
C VAL A 86 21.18 17.67 -7.58
N LEU A 87 19.85 17.86 -7.58
CA LEU A 87 19.20 18.87 -8.39
C LEU A 87 19.30 20.30 -7.81
N GLY A 88 19.44 20.44 -6.48
CA GLY A 88 19.39 21.73 -5.80
C GLY A 88 17.96 22.34 -5.73
N ALA A 89 17.84 23.40 -4.92
CA ALA A 89 16.53 23.99 -4.58
C ALA A 89 15.75 24.54 -5.80
N GLY A 90 16.44 25.15 -6.77
CA GLY A 90 15.80 25.72 -7.96
C GLY A 90 15.16 24.66 -8.85
N SER A 91 15.86 23.56 -9.09
CA SER A 91 15.34 22.45 -9.89
C SER A 91 14.22 21.68 -9.18
N GLN A 92 14.24 21.60 -7.86
CA GLN A 92 13.15 21.05 -7.06
C GLN A 92 11.88 21.91 -7.16
N ALA A 93 12.01 23.24 -7.08
CA ALA A 93 10.88 24.15 -7.29
C ALA A 93 10.28 23.98 -8.69
N LEU A 94 11.13 23.82 -9.72
CA LEU A 94 10.67 23.57 -11.08
C LEU A 94 9.92 22.22 -11.18
N LEU A 95 10.45 21.14 -10.59
CA LEU A 95 9.77 19.84 -10.55
C LEU A 95 8.40 19.96 -9.84
N GLY A 96 8.32 20.72 -8.74
CA GLY A 96 7.06 20.99 -8.05
C GLY A 96 6.05 21.73 -8.94
N LEU A 97 6.50 22.73 -9.71
CA LEU A 97 5.65 23.44 -10.66
C LEU A 97 5.16 22.52 -11.79
N VAL A 98 6.05 21.68 -12.34
CA VAL A 98 5.70 20.68 -13.35
C VAL A 98 4.70 19.67 -12.79
N PHE A 99 4.88 19.22 -11.55
CA PHE A 99 3.92 18.33 -10.88
C PHE A 99 2.54 18.98 -10.74
N ILE A 100 2.47 20.22 -10.27
CA ILE A 100 1.20 20.97 -10.13
C ILE A 100 0.54 21.15 -11.49
N GLY A 101 1.30 21.51 -12.52
CA GLY A 101 0.79 21.66 -13.88
C GLY A 101 0.26 20.35 -14.46
N THR A 102 0.99 19.25 -14.26
CA THR A 102 0.57 17.90 -14.70
C THR A 102 -0.68 17.42 -13.93
N LEU A 103 -0.75 17.68 -12.62
CA LEU A 103 -1.92 17.37 -11.79
C LEU A 103 -3.17 18.14 -12.24
N TRP A 104 -3.00 19.44 -12.51
CA TRP A 104 -4.09 20.25 -13.04
C TRP A 104 -4.53 19.75 -14.42
N GLY A 105 -3.58 19.44 -15.31
CA GLY A 105 -3.85 18.86 -16.62
C GLY A 105 -4.58 17.52 -16.53
N PHE A 106 -4.17 16.63 -15.62
CA PHE A 106 -4.83 15.35 -15.36
C PHE A 106 -6.29 15.56 -14.88
N ILE A 107 -6.50 16.38 -13.87
CA ILE A 107 -7.85 16.65 -13.33
C ILE A 107 -8.76 17.29 -14.40
N SER A 108 -8.21 18.22 -15.20
CA SER A 108 -8.96 18.87 -16.26
C SER A 108 -9.32 17.90 -17.38
N HIS A 109 -8.39 17.00 -17.73
CA HIS A 109 -8.62 15.97 -18.74
C HIS A 109 -9.70 14.97 -18.29
N GLU A 110 -9.57 14.43 -17.05
CA GLU A 110 -10.54 13.46 -16.48
C GLU A 110 -11.96 14.02 -16.39
N LYS A 111 -12.12 15.34 -16.17
CA LYS A 111 -13.44 16.00 -16.14
C LYS A 111 -14.10 16.12 -17.53
N THR A 112 -13.31 16.11 -18.61
CA THR A 112 -13.79 16.36 -19.98
C THR A 112 -13.71 15.13 -20.89
N ALA A 113 -13.00 14.09 -20.48
CA ALA A 113 -12.86 12.87 -21.25
C ALA A 113 -14.19 12.11 -21.39
N ARG A 114 -14.45 11.58 -22.59
CA ARG A 114 -15.65 10.75 -22.85
C ARG A 114 -15.63 9.40 -22.12
N SER A 115 -14.45 8.85 -21.89
CA SER A 115 -14.23 7.59 -21.17
C SER A 115 -13.07 7.80 -20.20
N PRO A 116 -13.26 8.53 -19.08
CA PRO A 116 -12.18 8.87 -18.16
C PRO A 116 -11.59 7.60 -17.52
N MET A 117 -10.28 7.58 -17.30
CA MET A 117 -9.60 6.49 -16.57
C MET A 117 -10.07 6.45 -15.11
N ILE A 118 -10.24 7.63 -14.51
CA ILE A 118 -10.71 7.81 -13.14
C ILE A 118 -11.91 8.75 -13.16
N ASP A 119 -13.12 8.21 -13.00
CA ASP A 119 -14.31 9.06 -12.88
C ASP A 119 -14.31 9.77 -11.51
N LEU A 120 -13.94 11.04 -11.53
CA LEU A 120 -13.85 11.87 -10.32
C LEU A 120 -15.20 12.04 -9.60
N SER A 121 -16.33 11.81 -10.27
CA SER A 121 -17.66 11.90 -9.67
C SER A 121 -17.87 10.84 -8.57
N PHE A 122 -17.19 9.69 -8.66
CA PHE A 122 -17.27 8.64 -7.65
C PHE A 122 -16.78 9.09 -6.27
N PHE A 123 -15.80 9.99 -6.22
CA PHE A 123 -15.30 10.54 -4.96
C PHE A 123 -16.31 11.48 -4.26
N SER A 124 -17.32 11.96 -4.98
CA SER A 124 -18.43 12.72 -4.38
C SER A 124 -19.40 11.84 -3.59
N LEU A 125 -19.41 10.53 -3.83
CA LEU A 125 -20.17 9.56 -3.05
C LEU A 125 -19.47 9.35 -1.70
N PRO A 126 -20.14 9.61 -0.55
CA PRO A 126 -19.47 9.55 0.76
C PRO A 126 -18.82 8.19 1.06
N ALA A 127 -19.45 7.09 0.65
CA ALA A 127 -18.92 5.74 0.87
C ALA A 127 -17.63 5.49 0.06
N PHE A 128 -17.60 5.94 -1.20
CA PHE A 128 -16.42 5.81 -2.05
C PHE A 128 -15.31 6.79 -1.65
N GLY A 129 -15.64 8.06 -1.40
CA GLY A 129 -14.67 9.10 -1.04
C GLY A 129 -13.99 8.83 0.30
N TYR A 130 -14.76 8.53 1.36
CA TYR A 130 -14.16 8.14 2.66
C TYR A 130 -13.42 6.81 2.58
N GLY A 131 -13.93 5.84 1.81
CA GLY A 131 -13.27 4.57 1.57
C GLY A 131 -11.91 4.75 0.90
N SER A 132 -11.84 5.56 -0.16
CA SER A 132 -10.63 5.88 -0.90
C SER A 132 -9.59 6.58 -0.03
N LEU A 133 -10.01 7.61 0.73
CA LEU A 133 -9.11 8.34 1.63
C LEU A 133 -8.58 7.44 2.74
N GLY A 134 -9.45 6.66 3.38
CA GLY A 134 -9.05 5.72 4.44
C GLY A 134 -8.10 4.65 3.91
N LEU A 135 -8.39 4.08 2.73
CA LEU A 135 -7.54 3.07 2.09
C LEU A 135 -6.17 3.63 1.71
N LEU A 136 -6.11 4.83 1.12
CA LEU A 136 -4.87 5.50 0.78
C LEU A 136 -3.97 5.70 2.01
N MET A 137 -4.53 6.25 3.11
CA MET A 137 -3.78 6.49 4.35
C MET A 137 -3.34 5.18 5.00
N CYS A 138 -4.17 4.15 4.97
CA CYS A 138 -3.82 2.81 5.44
C CYS A 138 -2.65 2.22 4.63
N CYS A 139 -2.68 2.33 3.29
CA CYS A 139 -1.59 1.87 2.43
C CYS A 139 -0.30 2.66 2.64
N ILE A 140 -0.38 3.96 2.91
CA ILE A 140 0.78 4.78 3.28
C ILE A 140 1.43 4.24 4.55
N THR A 141 0.66 3.96 5.59
CA THR A 141 1.22 3.42 6.85
C THR A 141 1.82 2.03 6.68
N GLN A 142 1.25 1.19 5.82
CA GLN A 142 1.81 -0.11 5.46
C GLN A 142 3.14 0.06 4.69
N GLY A 143 3.21 0.97 3.72
CA GLY A 143 4.43 1.28 2.98
C GLY A 143 5.56 1.79 3.87
N LEU A 144 5.24 2.69 4.83
CA LEU A 144 6.18 3.16 5.86
C LEU A 144 6.84 1.99 6.60
N THR A 145 6.03 1.05 7.08
CA THR A 145 6.52 -0.10 7.85
C THR A 145 7.32 -1.07 6.99
N MET A 146 6.87 -1.33 5.76
CA MET A 146 7.56 -2.23 4.82
C MET A 146 8.95 -1.73 4.44
N PHE A 147 9.20 -0.42 4.51
CA PHE A 147 10.53 0.14 4.28
C PHE A 147 11.44 0.00 5.50
N VAL A 148 10.98 0.36 6.69
CA VAL A 148 11.83 0.48 7.89
C VAL A 148 12.12 -0.88 8.54
N THR A 149 11.12 -1.77 8.58
CA THR A 149 11.24 -3.04 9.32
C THR A 149 12.36 -3.96 8.82
N PRO A 150 12.61 -4.13 7.51
CA PRO A 150 13.72 -4.96 7.02
C PRO A 150 15.09 -4.50 7.54
N PHE A 151 15.34 -3.17 7.54
CA PHE A 151 16.61 -2.63 8.07
C PHE A 151 16.78 -2.91 9.56
N TYR A 152 15.69 -2.81 10.33
CA TYR A 152 15.74 -3.16 11.74
C TYR A 152 16.06 -4.64 11.97
N LEU A 153 15.40 -5.54 11.23
CA LEU A 153 15.62 -6.98 11.38
C LEU A 153 17.02 -7.40 10.94
N GLN A 154 17.51 -6.86 9.82
CA GLN A 154 18.79 -7.26 9.23
C GLN A 154 19.97 -6.53 9.87
N ASP A 155 19.88 -5.21 10.02
CA ASP A 155 21.04 -4.39 10.36
C ASP A 155 21.15 -4.14 11.87
N VAL A 156 20.04 -4.11 12.61
CA VAL A 156 20.01 -3.94 14.06
C VAL A 156 20.02 -5.29 14.76
N LEU A 157 19.05 -6.17 14.48
CA LEU A 157 18.94 -7.48 15.10
C LEU A 157 19.86 -8.55 14.48
N LYS A 158 20.55 -8.23 13.36
CA LYS A 158 21.49 -9.13 12.66
C LYS A 158 20.88 -10.49 12.28
N LEU A 159 19.60 -10.52 11.93
CA LEU A 159 18.91 -11.73 11.50
C LEU A 159 19.29 -12.10 10.07
N SER A 160 19.34 -13.40 9.78
CA SER A 160 19.56 -13.88 8.41
C SER A 160 18.39 -13.54 7.48
N PRO A 161 18.61 -13.35 6.18
CA PRO A 161 17.56 -13.15 5.18
C PRO A 161 16.46 -14.22 5.22
N THR A 162 16.83 -15.50 5.41
CA THR A 162 15.85 -16.59 5.58
C THR A 162 14.96 -16.38 6.80
N PHE A 163 15.54 -16.01 7.94
CA PHE A 163 14.75 -15.81 9.17
C PHE A 163 13.84 -14.58 9.05
N MET A 164 14.31 -13.52 8.42
CA MET A 164 13.48 -12.36 8.06
C MET A 164 12.30 -12.77 7.19
N GLY A 165 12.53 -13.59 6.16
CA GLY A 165 11.48 -14.13 5.30
C GLY A 165 10.41 -14.88 6.10
N ILE A 166 10.81 -15.67 7.10
CA ILE A 166 9.89 -16.37 8.02
C ILE A 166 9.07 -15.37 8.85
N ILE A 167 9.69 -14.31 9.37
CA ILE A 167 8.98 -13.27 10.11
C ILE A 167 7.95 -12.58 9.23
N PHE A 168 8.26 -12.30 7.97
CA PHE A 168 7.33 -11.71 7.00
C PHE A 168 6.21 -12.65 6.54
N LEU A 169 6.27 -13.95 6.89
CA LEU A 169 5.11 -14.85 6.74
C LEU A 169 3.94 -14.44 7.65
N ALA A 170 4.22 -13.93 8.86
CA ALA A 170 3.19 -13.63 9.83
C ALA A 170 2.09 -12.68 9.30
N PRO A 171 2.40 -11.48 8.76
CA PRO A 171 1.37 -10.59 8.25
C PRO A 171 0.64 -11.17 7.04
N SER A 172 1.35 -11.86 6.14
CA SER A 172 0.77 -12.42 4.91
C SER A 172 -0.17 -13.56 5.22
N LEU A 173 0.22 -14.48 6.11
CA LEU A 173 -0.60 -15.62 6.54
C LEU A 173 -1.87 -15.16 7.23
N LEU A 174 -1.74 -14.23 8.18
CA LEU A 174 -2.89 -13.70 8.91
C LEU A 174 -3.84 -12.94 8.00
N SER A 175 -3.32 -12.12 7.07
CA SER A 175 -4.15 -11.44 6.07
C SER A 175 -4.86 -12.45 5.16
N MET A 176 -4.19 -13.49 4.69
CA MET A 176 -4.77 -14.51 3.81
C MET A 176 -5.92 -15.26 4.49
N VAL A 177 -5.72 -15.66 5.74
CA VAL A 177 -6.72 -16.42 6.51
C VAL A 177 -7.89 -15.55 6.95
N LEU A 178 -7.61 -14.30 7.39
CA LEU A 178 -8.62 -13.41 7.96
C LEU A 178 -9.40 -12.62 6.91
N SER A 179 -8.88 -12.42 5.69
CA SER A 179 -9.61 -11.67 4.65
C SER A 179 -10.96 -12.28 4.27
N PRO A 180 -11.10 -13.59 4.03
CA PRO A 180 -12.40 -14.21 3.77
C PRO A 180 -13.35 -14.09 4.98
N VAL A 181 -12.82 -14.25 6.19
CA VAL A 181 -13.59 -14.09 7.43
C VAL A 181 -14.09 -12.65 7.56
N SER A 182 -13.20 -11.69 7.30
CA SER A 182 -13.54 -10.26 7.30
C SER A 182 -14.66 -9.95 6.29
N GLY A 183 -14.60 -10.52 5.08
CA GLY A 183 -15.66 -10.38 4.08
C GLY A 183 -17.00 -10.91 4.59
N ALA A 184 -17.03 -12.16 5.07
CA ALA A 184 -18.25 -12.80 5.57
C ALA A 184 -18.85 -12.08 6.80
N VAL A 185 -18.01 -11.53 7.67
CA VAL A 185 -18.45 -10.74 8.84
C VAL A 185 -18.98 -9.37 8.37
N THR A 186 -18.34 -8.75 7.37
CA THR A 186 -18.81 -7.49 6.78
C THR A 186 -20.23 -7.63 6.23
N ASP A 187 -20.52 -8.74 5.55
CA ASP A 187 -21.85 -8.99 4.97
C ASP A 187 -22.93 -9.16 6.05
N ARG A 188 -22.57 -9.66 7.26
CA ARG A 188 -23.52 -9.91 8.36
C ARG A 188 -23.76 -8.70 9.25
N ILE A 189 -22.71 -8.03 9.70
CA ILE A 189 -22.78 -6.97 10.71
C ILE A 189 -22.42 -5.59 10.19
N GLY A 190 -22.02 -5.49 8.90
CA GLY A 190 -21.60 -4.24 8.25
C GLY A 190 -20.11 -3.95 8.42
N ALA A 191 -19.60 -3.12 7.52
CA ALA A 191 -18.15 -2.83 7.39
C ALA A 191 -17.59 -2.02 8.56
N ARG A 192 -18.36 -1.09 9.13
CA ARG A 192 -17.87 -0.08 10.08
C ARG A 192 -17.12 -0.67 11.28
N PHE A 193 -17.66 -1.72 11.87
CA PHE A 193 -17.05 -2.37 13.04
C PHE A 193 -15.65 -2.91 12.70
N LEU A 194 -15.55 -3.64 11.58
CA LEU A 194 -14.28 -4.23 11.15
C LEU A 194 -13.27 -3.16 10.73
N LEU A 195 -13.71 -2.09 10.05
CA LEU A 195 -12.84 -0.97 9.69
C LEU A 195 -12.20 -0.34 10.92
N ILE A 196 -12.98 -0.07 11.97
CA ILE A 196 -12.48 0.49 13.24
C ILE A 196 -11.51 -0.50 13.89
N MET A 197 -11.91 -1.77 14.03
CA MET A 197 -11.04 -2.79 14.63
C MET A 197 -9.73 -2.96 13.84
N GLY A 198 -9.79 -2.94 12.51
CA GLY A 198 -8.61 -3.01 11.65
C GLY A 198 -7.62 -1.87 11.92
N VAL A 199 -8.12 -0.62 12.01
CA VAL A 199 -7.26 0.51 12.34
C VAL A 199 -6.70 0.42 13.76
N LEU A 200 -7.48 -0.03 14.74
CA LEU A 200 -6.99 -0.20 16.11
C LEU A 200 -5.84 -1.21 16.18
N PHE A 201 -5.93 -2.34 15.46
CA PHE A 201 -4.81 -3.29 15.37
C PHE A 201 -3.58 -2.67 14.73
N LEU A 202 -3.73 -1.86 13.67
CA LEU A 202 -2.63 -1.12 13.06
C LEU A 202 -2.01 -0.12 14.04
N MET A 203 -2.83 0.62 14.79
CA MET A 203 -2.34 1.58 15.78
C MET A 203 -1.55 0.89 16.90
N ILE A 204 -2.01 -0.27 17.39
CA ILE A 204 -1.27 -1.09 18.38
C ILE A 204 0.07 -1.56 17.78
N ALA A 205 0.07 -2.00 16.52
CA ALA A 205 1.30 -2.38 15.83
C ALA A 205 2.30 -1.22 15.77
N PHE A 206 1.85 -0.01 15.42
CA PHE A 206 2.72 1.17 15.37
C PHE A 206 3.20 1.62 16.75
N LEU A 207 2.38 1.45 17.80
CA LEU A 207 2.82 1.69 19.17
C LEU A 207 3.93 0.72 19.59
N ILE A 208 3.84 -0.56 19.22
CA ILE A 208 4.93 -1.52 19.43
C ILE A 208 6.17 -1.07 18.66
N GLY A 209 6.02 -0.69 17.39
CA GLY A 209 7.09 -0.18 16.55
C GLY A 209 7.81 1.04 17.13
N ALA A 210 7.03 1.98 17.68
CA ALA A 210 7.55 3.19 18.31
C ALA A 210 8.30 2.95 19.64
N ASN A 211 8.21 1.74 20.19
CA ASN A 211 8.88 1.35 21.44
C ASN A 211 9.94 0.24 21.23
N LEU A 212 10.30 -0.08 19.99
CA LEU A 212 11.38 -1.02 19.71
C LEU A 212 12.73 -0.44 20.18
N ARG A 213 13.60 -1.33 20.66
CA ARG A 213 14.94 -1.00 21.14
C ARG A 213 15.98 -1.82 20.37
N ALA A 214 17.23 -1.43 20.48
CA ALA A 214 18.34 -2.14 19.86
C ALA A 214 18.51 -3.58 20.36
N ASP A 215 18.11 -3.84 21.60
CA ASP A 215 18.17 -5.12 22.30
C ASP A 215 16.83 -5.87 22.36
N SER A 216 15.79 -5.40 21.64
CA SER A 216 14.50 -6.04 21.63
C SER A 216 14.58 -7.46 21.06
N HIS A 217 13.83 -8.38 21.67
CA HIS A 217 13.71 -9.74 21.16
C HIS A 217 12.98 -9.76 19.82
N TRP A 218 13.41 -10.60 18.87
CA TRP A 218 12.82 -10.72 17.53
C TRP A 218 11.31 -10.96 17.49
N LEU A 219 10.74 -11.45 18.58
CA LEU A 219 9.31 -11.69 18.72
C LEU A 219 8.49 -10.39 18.69
N LEU A 220 9.03 -9.26 19.18
CA LEU A 220 8.32 -7.97 19.18
C LEU A 220 8.03 -7.45 17.75
N PRO A 221 9.01 -7.34 16.85
CA PRO A 221 8.72 -6.98 15.46
C PRO A 221 7.89 -8.03 14.74
N THR A 222 7.94 -9.31 15.14
CA THR A 222 7.04 -10.35 14.60
C THR A 222 5.58 -10.10 15.03
N ILE A 223 5.33 -9.75 16.29
CA ILE A 223 3.99 -9.38 16.78
C ILE A 223 3.49 -8.10 16.08
N LEU A 224 4.35 -7.10 15.90
CA LEU A 224 4.02 -5.89 15.15
C LEU A 224 3.50 -6.26 13.76
N LEU A 225 4.26 -7.06 13.01
CA LEU A 225 3.91 -7.49 11.66
C LEU A 225 2.64 -8.37 11.64
N ALA A 226 2.47 -9.24 12.64
CA ALA A 226 1.25 -10.04 12.80
C ALA A 226 0.00 -9.16 12.99
N LEU A 227 0.08 -8.16 13.88
CA LEU A 227 -0.99 -7.19 14.10
C LEU A 227 -1.28 -6.36 12.85
N MET A 228 -0.25 -6.01 12.07
CA MET A 228 -0.44 -5.38 10.77
C MET A 228 -1.20 -6.27 9.79
N GLY A 229 -0.91 -7.57 9.77
CA GLY A 229 -1.64 -8.55 8.95
C GLY A 229 -3.12 -8.62 9.32
N ILE A 230 -3.43 -8.69 10.62
CA ILE A 230 -4.81 -8.67 11.13
C ILE A 230 -5.49 -7.33 10.77
N GLY A 231 -4.83 -6.22 11.08
CA GLY A 231 -5.36 -4.89 10.83
C GLY A 231 -5.65 -4.62 9.35
N SER A 232 -4.74 -5.04 8.45
CA SER A 232 -4.95 -4.90 7.02
C SER A 232 -6.07 -5.78 6.48
N ALA A 233 -6.24 -7.02 6.96
CA ALA A 233 -7.37 -7.88 6.59
C ALA A 233 -8.72 -7.26 6.99
N PHE A 234 -8.79 -6.68 8.21
CA PHE A 234 -10.02 -6.09 8.74
C PHE A 234 -10.31 -4.69 8.20
N PHE A 235 -9.32 -4.00 7.61
CA PHE A 235 -9.54 -2.70 7.00
C PHE A 235 -9.69 -2.79 5.47
N ASN A 236 -8.73 -3.43 4.78
CA ASN A 236 -8.68 -3.39 3.32
C ASN A 236 -9.87 -4.12 2.68
N THR A 237 -10.23 -5.32 3.17
CA THR A 237 -11.33 -6.11 2.60
C THR A 237 -12.68 -5.41 2.71
N PRO A 238 -13.13 -4.94 3.90
CA PRO A 238 -14.39 -4.22 4.02
C PRO A 238 -14.39 -2.87 3.28
N SER A 239 -13.26 -2.15 3.28
CA SER A 239 -13.13 -0.87 2.57
C SER A 239 -13.37 -1.04 1.07
N GLN A 240 -12.71 -2.03 0.45
CA GLN A 240 -12.91 -2.35 -0.97
C GLN A 240 -14.35 -2.80 -1.26
N ALA A 241 -14.93 -3.65 -0.41
CA ALA A 241 -16.30 -4.11 -0.56
C ALA A 241 -17.30 -2.94 -0.56
N VAL A 242 -17.14 -1.99 0.38
CA VAL A 242 -17.97 -0.78 0.46
C VAL A 242 -17.80 0.12 -0.75
N MET A 243 -16.54 0.32 -1.20
CA MET A 243 -16.26 1.15 -2.38
C MET A 243 -16.92 0.57 -3.63
N VAL A 244 -16.72 -0.73 -3.90
CA VAL A 244 -17.30 -1.40 -5.08
C VAL A 244 -18.82 -1.44 -5.01
N SER A 245 -19.40 -1.77 -3.85
CA SER A 245 -20.86 -1.85 -3.68
C SER A 245 -21.58 -0.49 -3.71
N SER A 246 -20.85 0.61 -3.57
CA SER A 246 -21.41 1.96 -3.67
C SER A 246 -21.67 2.42 -5.10
N LEU A 247 -21.23 1.63 -6.09
CA LEU A 247 -21.35 1.92 -7.51
C LEU A 247 -22.23 0.89 -8.23
N PRO A 248 -22.91 1.27 -9.34
CA PRO A 248 -23.59 0.34 -10.22
C PRO A 248 -22.63 -0.72 -10.77
N LYS A 249 -23.16 -1.92 -11.09
CA LYS A 249 -22.35 -3.07 -11.54
C LYS A 249 -21.53 -2.78 -12.80
N GLU A 250 -22.02 -1.92 -13.66
CA GLU A 250 -21.36 -1.46 -14.90
C GLU A 250 -20.03 -0.76 -14.64
N HIS A 251 -19.86 -0.13 -13.45
CA HIS A 251 -18.67 0.63 -13.05
C HIS A 251 -17.72 -0.14 -12.12
N TRP A 252 -18.02 -1.40 -11.78
CA TRP A 252 -17.17 -2.18 -10.87
C TRP A 252 -15.74 -2.38 -11.38
N GLY A 253 -15.56 -2.52 -12.70
CA GLY A 253 -14.22 -2.62 -13.30
C GLY A 253 -13.39 -1.36 -13.05
N ILE A 254 -13.98 -0.18 -13.23
CA ILE A 254 -13.33 1.10 -12.99
C ILE A 254 -13.03 1.27 -11.49
N ALA A 255 -13.98 0.92 -10.61
CA ALA A 255 -13.79 0.98 -9.16
C ALA A 255 -12.59 0.13 -8.72
N ILE A 256 -12.45 -1.10 -9.22
CA ILE A 256 -11.32 -1.98 -8.91
C ILE A 256 -10.01 -1.40 -9.44
N GLY A 257 -10.04 -0.79 -10.63
CA GLY A 257 -8.89 -0.06 -11.19
C GLY A 257 -8.43 1.08 -10.27
N ILE A 258 -9.34 1.92 -9.80
CA ILE A 258 -9.07 3.03 -8.86
C ILE A 258 -8.53 2.48 -7.53
N ILE A 259 -9.11 1.41 -6.98
CA ILE A 259 -8.64 0.77 -5.75
C ILE A 259 -7.19 0.29 -5.90
N ASN A 260 -6.84 -0.37 -7.02
CA ASN A 260 -5.48 -0.82 -7.27
C ASN A 260 -4.50 0.37 -7.43
N ALA A 261 -4.93 1.45 -8.08
CA ALA A 261 -4.14 2.67 -8.16
C ALA A 261 -3.88 3.28 -6.78
N ILE A 262 -4.90 3.33 -5.90
CA ILE A 262 -4.78 3.80 -4.51
C ILE A 262 -3.77 2.92 -3.72
N PHE A 263 -3.83 1.59 -3.89
CA PHE A 263 -2.86 0.68 -3.28
C PHE A 263 -1.43 0.98 -3.72
N GLY A 264 -1.20 1.07 -5.03
CA GLY A 264 0.13 1.36 -5.57
C GLY A 264 0.68 2.71 -5.13
N LEU A 265 -0.14 3.77 -5.26
CA LEU A 265 0.23 5.12 -4.84
C LEU A 265 0.47 5.20 -3.33
N GLY A 266 -0.40 4.59 -2.52
CA GLY A 266 -0.26 4.59 -1.07
C GLY A 266 1.03 3.90 -0.61
N GLN A 267 1.34 2.72 -1.15
CA GLN A 267 2.59 2.02 -0.86
C GLN A 267 3.82 2.85 -1.25
N MET A 268 3.82 3.41 -2.46
CA MET A 268 4.91 4.23 -2.97
C MET A 268 5.13 5.48 -2.09
N LEU A 269 4.06 6.21 -1.77
CA LEU A 269 4.11 7.37 -0.89
C LEU A 269 4.61 6.98 0.50
N GLY A 270 4.15 5.85 1.04
CA GLY A 270 4.57 5.35 2.34
C GLY A 270 6.06 5.05 2.39
N ILE A 271 6.61 4.34 1.40
CA ILE A 271 8.05 4.06 1.30
C ILE A 271 8.86 5.36 1.22
N SER A 272 8.45 6.30 0.36
CA SER A 272 9.14 7.57 0.18
C SER A 272 9.11 8.43 1.45
N LEU A 273 7.95 8.56 2.09
CA LEU A 273 7.79 9.28 3.36
C LEU A 273 8.61 8.64 4.47
N SER A 274 8.69 7.30 4.52
CA SER A 274 9.53 6.60 5.49
C SER A 274 11.00 7.01 5.36
N GLY A 275 11.54 7.06 4.15
CA GLY A 275 12.90 7.52 3.89
C GLY A 275 13.13 8.96 4.36
N ILE A 276 12.16 9.86 4.10
CA ILE A 276 12.23 11.27 4.53
C ILE A 276 12.23 11.35 6.05
N PHE A 277 11.25 10.76 6.73
CA PHE A 277 11.14 10.83 8.19
C PHE A 277 12.31 10.18 8.90
N LEU A 278 12.74 9.00 8.41
CA LEU A 278 13.92 8.33 8.94
C LEU A 278 15.16 9.23 8.83
N THR A 279 15.37 9.89 7.68
CA THR A 279 16.52 10.77 7.47
C THR A 279 16.46 12.03 8.32
N LEU A 280 15.29 12.67 8.40
CA LEU A 280 15.12 13.87 9.22
C LEU A 280 15.33 13.57 10.70
N ALA A 281 14.75 12.48 11.21
CA ALA A 281 14.92 12.06 12.58
C ALA A 281 16.38 11.65 12.87
N PHE A 282 17.04 10.95 11.92
CA PHE A 282 18.44 10.56 12.07
C PHE A 282 19.38 11.77 12.13
N ARG A 283 19.16 12.77 11.30
CA ARG A 283 19.91 14.04 11.35
C ARG A 283 19.70 14.78 12.65
N PHE A 284 18.47 14.79 13.15
CA PHE A 284 18.14 15.43 14.42
C PHE A 284 18.85 14.75 15.61
N TYR A 285 18.76 13.41 15.71
CA TYR A 285 19.38 12.67 16.81
C TYR A 285 20.89 12.54 16.71
N SER A 286 21.47 12.53 15.50
CA SER A 286 22.92 12.52 15.30
C SER A 286 23.58 13.90 15.50
N GLY A 287 22.78 14.98 15.54
CA GLY A 287 23.29 16.35 15.63
C GLY A 287 24.04 16.81 14.36
N ASN A 288 23.99 16.05 13.27
CA ASN A 288 24.68 16.35 12.01
C ASN A 288 23.68 16.41 10.85
N PRO A 289 23.40 17.61 10.27
CA PRO A 289 22.38 17.79 9.23
C PRO A 289 22.74 17.14 7.89
N GLU A 290 23.98 16.76 7.64
CA GLU A 290 24.40 16.15 6.39
C GLU A 290 24.47 14.62 6.47
N ARG A 291 24.37 14.04 7.67
CA ARG A 291 24.54 12.60 7.88
C ARG A 291 23.33 11.83 7.33
N SER A 292 23.61 10.80 6.54
CA SER A 292 22.60 9.86 6.06
C SER A 292 22.31 8.79 7.11
N PRO A 293 21.10 8.20 7.13
CA PRO A 293 20.77 7.09 8.01
C PRO A 293 21.77 5.95 7.86
N ASP A 294 22.40 5.57 8.98
CA ASP A 294 23.38 4.51 9.04
C ASP A 294 22.97 3.52 10.15
N PRO A 295 22.60 2.28 9.80
CA PRO A 295 22.23 1.26 10.78
C PRO A 295 23.38 0.86 11.72
N THR A 296 24.63 1.18 11.39
CA THR A 296 25.77 0.92 12.29
C THR A 296 25.72 1.77 13.56
N ASP A 297 25.13 2.96 13.48
CA ASP A 297 24.77 3.78 14.64
C ASP A 297 23.41 3.34 15.19
N THR A 298 23.40 2.16 15.78
CA THR A 298 22.18 1.42 16.14
C THR A 298 21.23 2.24 17.02
N GLN A 299 21.75 3.01 17.99
CA GLN A 299 20.89 3.79 18.90
C GLN A 299 20.17 4.93 18.17
N VAL A 300 20.92 5.71 17.38
CA VAL A 300 20.36 6.82 16.58
C VAL A 300 19.41 6.27 15.52
N PHE A 301 19.75 5.16 14.88
CA PHE A 301 18.90 4.53 13.87
C PHE A 301 17.57 4.05 14.46
N VAL A 302 17.59 3.35 15.59
CA VAL A 302 16.37 2.87 16.26
C VAL A 302 15.50 4.03 16.75
N ALA A 303 16.10 5.08 17.35
CA ALA A 303 15.37 6.26 17.76
C ALA A 303 14.68 6.95 16.56
N SER A 304 15.36 7.02 15.41
CA SER A 304 14.80 7.59 14.18
C SER A 304 13.67 6.74 13.60
N MET A 305 13.81 5.43 13.67
CA MET A 305 12.78 4.48 13.28
C MET A 305 11.53 4.60 14.17
N ASN A 306 11.71 4.76 15.48
CA ASN A 306 10.61 4.95 16.42
C ASN A 306 9.78 6.20 16.08
N VAL A 307 10.42 7.30 15.68
CA VAL A 307 9.75 8.52 15.18
C VAL A 307 8.94 8.21 13.92
N THR A 308 9.48 7.41 13.00
CA THR A 308 8.75 7.01 11.79
C THR A 308 7.49 6.21 12.12
N TYR A 309 7.52 5.33 13.11
CA TYR A 309 6.33 4.61 13.59
C TYR A 309 5.33 5.53 14.30
N LEU A 310 5.79 6.53 15.08
CA LEU A 310 4.92 7.54 15.67
C LEU A 310 4.19 8.36 14.59
N PHE A 311 4.89 8.66 13.49
CA PHE A 311 4.27 9.32 12.36
C PHE A 311 3.21 8.43 11.69
N ALA A 312 3.49 7.13 11.51
CA ALA A 312 2.50 6.16 11.01
C ALA A 312 1.27 6.08 11.94
N LEU A 313 1.49 6.11 13.25
CA LEU A 313 0.41 6.17 14.26
C LEU A 313 -0.45 7.43 14.07
N GLY A 314 0.18 8.60 13.88
CA GLY A 314 -0.52 9.86 13.62
C GLY A 314 -1.36 9.80 12.33
N ILE A 315 -0.80 9.31 11.23
CA ILE A 315 -1.53 9.12 9.96
C ILE A 315 -2.73 8.18 10.15
N SER A 316 -2.61 7.13 10.98
CA SER A 316 -3.67 6.15 11.20
C SER A 316 -4.94 6.71 11.85
N LEU A 317 -4.88 7.93 12.40
CA LEU A 317 -6.07 8.64 12.87
C LEU A 317 -7.02 9.00 11.71
N ILE A 318 -6.49 9.22 10.51
CA ILE A 318 -7.33 9.57 9.34
C ILE A 318 -8.21 8.40 8.92
N PRO A 319 -7.70 7.15 8.68
CA PRO A 319 -8.56 6.01 8.41
C PRO A 319 -9.50 5.68 9.59
N LEU A 320 -9.14 5.96 10.83
CA LEU A 320 -10.05 5.83 11.95
C LEU A 320 -11.24 6.79 11.84
N LEU A 321 -10.96 8.06 11.54
CA LEU A 321 -12.00 9.08 11.34
C LEU A 321 -12.90 8.77 10.14
N THR A 322 -12.32 8.29 9.03
CA THR A 322 -13.10 7.88 7.86
C THR A 322 -13.99 6.68 8.17
N ALA A 323 -13.48 5.68 8.90
CA ALA A 323 -14.25 4.51 9.34
C ALA A 323 -15.43 4.90 10.25
N ILE A 324 -15.23 5.86 11.16
CA ILE A 324 -16.28 6.38 12.03
C ILE A 324 -17.36 7.12 11.24
N LYS A 325 -16.98 7.90 10.22
CA LYS A 325 -17.89 8.67 9.36
C LYS A 325 -18.64 7.80 8.34
N MET A 326 -18.15 6.61 8.01
CA MET A 326 -18.87 5.67 7.16
C MET A 326 -20.15 5.21 7.87
N ARG A 327 -21.30 5.81 7.52
CA ARG A 327 -22.63 5.34 7.92
C ARG A 327 -23.00 4.14 7.06
N ARG A 328 -23.81 3.21 7.60
CA ARG A 328 -24.27 1.98 6.93
C ARG A 328 -24.85 2.28 5.53
N PRO A 329 -24.22 1.84 4.43
CA PRO A 329 -24.80 2.03 3.10
C PRO A 329 -25.91 1.00 2.78
N PHE A 330 -26.12 -0.02 3.61
CA PHE A 330 -26.96 -1.17 3.31
C PHE A 330 -28.48 -0.94 3.36
N GLU A 331 -28.97 0.16 3.93
CA GLU A 331 -30.42 0.38 4.07
C GLU A 331 -31.11 1.04 2.85
N ARG A 332 -30.35 1.54 1.85
CA ARG A 332 -30.99 2.26 0.71
C ARG A 332 -31.26 1.43 -0.54
N TYR A 333 -30.69 0.24 -0.68
CA TYR A 333 -30.83 -0.57 -1.90
C TYR A 333 -31.78 -1.76 -1.77
N SER A 334 -32.36 -2.03 -0.60
CA SER A 334 -33.42 -3.04 -0.43
C SER A 334 -34.81 -2.59 -0.95
N ASN A 335 -34.96 -1.33 -1.34
CA ASN A 335 -36.26 -0.74 -1.77
C ASN A 335 -36.27 -0.31 -3.24
N VAL A 336 -35.43 -0.89 -4.12
CA VAL A 336 -35.65 -0.76 -5.56
C VAL A 336 -36.56 -1.93 -5.98
N PRO A 337 -37.85 -1.69 -6.36
CA PRO A 337 -38.67 -2.75 -6.88
C PRO A 337 -38.09 -3.26 -8.19
N ALA A 338 -38.17 -4.60 -8.37
CA ALA A 338 -37.70 -5.37 -9.50
C ALA A 338 -38.30 -4.94 -10.84
#